data_32a6410c5bb728a4752ae687c17f9a5d
#
_entry.id   32a6410c5bb728a4752ae687c17f9a5d
#
_cell.length_a   1.000
_cell.length_b   1.000
_cell.length_c   1.000
_cell.angle_alpha   90.00
_cell.angle_beta   90.00
_cell.angle_gamma   90.00
#
_symmetry.space_group_name_H-M   'P 1'
#
loop_
_entity.id
_entity.type
_entity.pdbx_description
1 polymer ?
#
loop_
_entity_poly.entity_id
_entity_poly.type
_entity_poly.pdbx_seq_one_letter_code
_entity_poly.pdbx_strand_id
1 'polypeptide(L)'
;HLDFMKYLPTKYCPVEELMDGGIAVAHLYYKEISTDDGDFSSGIATLFCDRSDQYCAGKLSLWAYAAKIVGEYLINERYTIKEKLYVAGHSRLGKTALLAAAKYDIFAGCMVNCSGCCGAAISRDKHGETIKVITDVFPFWFTPNFKKYAEKEYEMPFDQHYLMASVAPRKVFIVAASEDDWADTDAQYLCAEAASEAYKELGLIGLNPAKKPLKVGEKNTDGEIAFFVRDGVHFFSREDWAFYIECLSNH
;
A
#
# COMPACT_ATOMS: atom_id res chain seq x y z
N HIS A 1 -19.86 -4.66 -15.76
CA HIS A 1 -18.82 -4.58 -16.79
C HIS A 1 -18.16 -3.22 -16.63
N LEU A 2 -17.06 -3.16 -15.88
CA LEU A 2 -16.20 -1.99 -15.86
C LEU A 2 -15.65 -1.82 -17.27
N ASP A 3 -15.95 -0.70 -17.89
CA ASP A 3 -15.44 -0.36 -19.21
C ASP A 3 -13.95 0.06 -19.05
N PHE A 4 -13.07 -0.93 -19.08
CA PHE A 4 -11.62 -0.72 -18.96
C PHE A 4 -11.05 0.24 -20.00
N MET A 5 -11.76 0.45 -21.11
CA MET A 5 -11.35 1.42 -22.13
C MET A 5 -11.52 2.88 -21.68
N LYS A 6 -12.32 3.14 -20.65
CA LYS A 6 -12.39 4.46 -19.99
C LYS A 6 -11.13 4.81 -19.18
N TYR A 7 -10.32 3.82 -18.85
CA TYR A 7 -9.17 3.92 -17.96
C TYR A 7 -7.87 3.69 -18.74
N LEU A 8 -7.62 4.54 -19.73
CA LEU A 8 -6.34 4.54 -20.44
C LEU A 8 -5.17 4.79 -19.48
N PRO A 9 -3.98 4.25 -19.73
CA PRO A 9 -2.80 4.44 -18.87
C PRO A 9 -2.53 5.90 -18.50
N THR A 10 -2.77 6.83 -19.40
CA THR A 10 -2.65 8.29 -19.19
C THR A 10 -3.65 8.84 -18.15
N LYS A 11 -4.72 8.10 -17.83
CA LYS A 11 -5.66 8.46 -16.76
C LYS A 11 -5.33 7.77 -15.45
N TYR A 12 -4.60 6.66 -15.51
CA TYR A 12 -4.17 5.89 -14.34
C TYR A 12 -2.99 6.53 -13.61
N CYS A 13 -2.02 7.09 -14.34
CA CYS A 13 -0.91 7.84 -13.76
C CYS A 13 -0.70 9.13 -14.57
N PRO A 14 -0.98 10.31 -14.00
CA PRO A 14 -0.86 11.60 -14.69
C PRO A 14 0.60 12.07 -14.65
N VAL A 15 1.45 11.44 -15.45
CA VAL A 15 2.90 11.70 -15.46
C VAL A 15 3.23 13.17 -15.70
N GLU A 16 2.49 13.83 -16.58
CA GLU A 16 2.70 15.26 -16.90
C GLU A 16 2.43 16.13 -15.66
N GLU A 17 1.32 15.90 -14.96
CA GLU A 17 0.95 16.65 -13.75
C GLU A 17 1.95 16.42 -12.60
N LEU A 18 2.48 15.21 -12.50
CA LEU A 18 3.51 14.87 -11.53
C LEU A 18 4.83 15.59 -11.84
N MET A 19 5.23 15.59 -13.12
CA MET A 19 6.44 16.29 -13.56
C MET A 19 6.32 17.80 -13.41
N ASP A 20 5.15 18.38 -13.71
CA ASP A 20 4.87 19.81 -13.49
C ASP A 20 4.95 20.15 -11.99
N GLY A 21 4.58 19.21 -11.12
CA GLY A 21 4.77 19.29 -9.66
C GLY A 21 6.20 19.01 -9.19
N GLY A 22 7.16 18.82 -10.10
CA GLY A 22 8.56 18.53 -9.76
C GLY A 22 8.80 17.09 -9.29
N ILE A 23 7.87 16.15 -9.58
CA ILE A 23 7.92 14.76 -9.15
C ILE A 23 8.28 13.86 -10.33
N ALA A 24 9.42 13.20 -10.25
CA ALA A 24 9.80 12.15 -11.20
C ALA A 24 9.08 10.83 -10.87
N VAL A 25 8.71 10.06 -11.88
CA VAL A 25 8.02 8.78 -11.73
C VAL A 25 8.81 7.66 -12.38
N ALA A 26 9.09 6.61 -11.61
CA ALA A 26 9.62 5.34 -12.11
C ALA A 26 8.51 4.29 -12.08
N HIS A 27 8.21 3.71 -13.23
CA HIS A 27 7.21 2.64 -13.35
C HIS A 27 7.86 1.27 -13.29
N LEU A 28 7.42 0.44 -12.34
CA LEU A 28 7.81 -0.95 -12.22
C LEU A 28 6.64 -1.85 -12.61
N TYR A 29 6.80 -2.61 -13.69
CA TYR A 29 5.78 -3.59 -14.09
C TYR A 29 5.99 -4.91 -13.34
N TYR A 30 5.22 -5.09 -12.29
CA TYR A 30 5.39 -6.16 -11.30
C TYR A 30 5.32 -7.58 -11.88
N LYS A 31 4.55 -7.81 -12.96
CA LYS A 31 4.43 -9.14 -13.60
C LYS A 31 5.70 -9.57 -14.35
N GLU A 32 6.57 -8.64 -14.73
CA GLU A 32 7.89 -8.98 -15.29
C GLU A 32 8.88 -9.41 -14.20
N ILE A 33 8.65 -8.99 -12.96
CA ILE A 33 9.45 -9.39 -11.81
C ILE A 33 9.09 -10.82 -11.38
N SER A 34 7.80 -11.07 -11.21
CA SER A 34 7.22 -12.37 -10.91
C SER A 34 5.74 -12.33 -11.29
N THR A 35 5.28 -13.33 -12.02
CA THR A 35 3.90 -13.44 -12.49
C THR A 35 2.89 -13.39 -11.33
N ASP A 36 1.70 -12.88 -11.62
CA ASP A 36 0.62 -12.74 -10.63
C ASP A 36 -0.27 -14.00 -10.63
N ASP A 37 0.36 -15.13 -10.37
CA ASP A 37 -0.22 -16.46 -10.33
C ASP A 37 0.59 -17.38 -9.42
N GLY A 38 0.23 -18.66 -9.41
CA GLY A 38 0.90 -19.69 -8.61
C GLY A 38 2.24 -20.19 -9.19
N ASP A 39 2.73 -19.65 -10.31
CA ASP A 39 4.02 -20.01 -10.87
C ASP A 39 5.18 -19.34 -10.13
N PHE A 40 6.05 -20.13 -9.52
CA PHE A 40 7.29 -19.72 -8.86
C PHE A 40 8.53 -20.25 -9.60
N SER A 41 8.37 -20.82 -10.78
CA SER A 41 9.47 -21.37 -11.60
C SER A 41 10.14 -20.33 -12.49
N SER A 42 9.64 -19.08 -12.47
CA SER A 42 10.14 -18.00 -13.32
C SER A 42 10.41 -16.71 -12.55
N GLY A 43 11.15 -15.79 -13.17
CA GLY A 43 11.48 -14.48 -12.61
C GLY A 43 12.27 -14.57 -11.30
N ILE A 44 12.14 -13.55 -10.48
CA ILE A 44 12.87 -13.43 -9.20
C ILE A 44 12.47 -14.52 -8.18
N ALA A 45 11.31 -15.15 -8.36
CA ALA A 45 10.82 -16.20 -7.48
C ALA A 45 11.80 -17.39 -7.43
N THR A 46 12.45 -17.70 -8.53
CA THR A 46 13.44 -18.80 -8.62
C THR A 46 14.63 -18.64 -7.67
N LEU A 47 14.91 -17.42 -7.23
CA LEU A 47 16.03 -17.12 -6.35
C LEU A 47 15.68 -17.21 -4.86
N PHE A 48 14.38 -17.07 -4.51
CA PHE A 48 13.96 -16.86 -3.12
C PHE A 48 12.88 -17.80 -2.63
N CYS A 49 12.24 -18.58 -3.51
CA CYS A 49 11.03 -19.31 -3.14
C CYS A 49 11.14 -20.80 -3.43
N ASP A 50 11.27 -21.57 -2.37
CA ASP A 50 10.92 -22.98 -2.35
C ASP A 50 9.54 -23.12 -1.69
N ARG A 51 8.50 -23.37 -2.47
CA ARG A 51 7.11 -23.47 -1.98
C ARG A 51 6.84 -24.70 -1.12
N SER A 52 7.80 -25.62 -0.99
CA SER A 52 7.76 -26.68 0.02
C SER A 52 8.04 -26.15 1.43
N ASP A 53 8.74 -25.01 1.54
CA ASP A 53 8.90 -24.29 2.79
C ASP A 53 7.65 -23.43 3.07
N GLN A 54 6.95 -23.75 4.14
CA GLN A 54 5.76 -23.02 4.57
C GLN A 54 6.01 -21.54 4.95
N TYR A 55 7.25 -21.14 5.10
CA TYR A 55 7.67 -19.77 5.43
C TYR A 55 8.28 -19.02 4.25
N CYS A 56 8.38 -19.63 3.08
CA CYS A 56 8.93 -18.96 1.92
C CYS A 56 8.11 -17.72 1.52
N ALA A 57 8.79 -16.77 0.88
CA ALA A 57 8.16 -15.51 0.48
C ALA A 57 6.99 -15.71 -0.50
N GLY A 58 5.92 -14.96 -0.31
CA GLY A 58 4.86 -14.81 -1.31
C GLY A 58 5.16 -13.69 -2.31
N LYS A 59 4.36 -13.61 -3.36
CA LYS A 59 4.53 -12.64 -4.46
C LYS A 59 4.57 -11.18 -3.99
N LEU A 60 3.76 -10.79 -3.00
CA LEU A 60 3.81 -9.43 -2.44
C LEU A 60 5.20 -9.07 -1.92
N SER A 61 5.88 -10.02 -1.26
CA SER A 61 7.24 -9.80 -0.74
C SER A 61 8.27 -9.71 -1.87
N LEU A 62 8.11 -10.46 -2.95
CA LEU A 62 8.99 -10.41 -4.12
C LEU A 62 8.86 -9.07 -4.86
N TRP A 63 7.64 -8.59 -5.04
CA TRP A 63 7.40 -7.29 -5.66
C TRP A 63 7.90 -6.13 -4.78
N ALA A 64 7.74 -6.23 -3.46
CA ALA A 64 8.30 -5.26 -2.52
C ALA A 64 9.84 -5.24 -2.55
N TYR A 65 10.47 -6.41 -2.66
CA TYR A 65 11.93 -6.51 -2.82
C TYR A 65 12.40 -5.90 -4.13
N ALA A 66 11.69 -6.13 -5.24
CA ALA A 66 12.02 -5.52 -6.52
C ALA A 66 11.90 -3.99 -6.47
N ALA A 67 10.86 -3.47 -5.81
CA ALA A 67 10.72 -2.02 -5.59
C ALA A 67 11.92 -1.46 -4.81
N LYS A 68 12.42 -2.19 -3.81
CA LYS A 68 13.64 -1.82 -3.07
C LYS A 68 14.87 -1.77 -3.97
N ILE A 69 15.08 -2.76 -4.85
CA ILE A 69 16.23 -2.76 -5.78
C ILE A 69 16.17 -1.58 -6.76
N VAL A 70 14.97 -1.28 -7.29
CA VAL A 70 14.78 -0.10 -8.14
C VAL A 70 15.04 1.18 -7.33
N GLY A 71 14.57 1.26 -6.11
CA GLY A 71 14.85 2.37 -5.21
C GLY A 71 16.35 2.58 -4.95
N GLU A 72 17.10 1.50 -4.70
CA GLU A 72 18.56 1.56 -4.53
C GLU A 72 19.31 2.05 -5.77
N TYR A 73 18.80 1.72 -6.96
CA TYR A 73 19.32 2.28 -8.19
C TYR A 73 19.02 3.79 -8.27
N LEU A 74 17.75 4.17 -8.06
CA LEU A 74 17.28 5.54 -8.20
C LEU A 74 17.97 6.53 -7.25
N ILE A 75 18.27 6.15 -6.00
CA ILE A 75 18.95 7.06 -5.06
C ILE A 75 20.38 7.42 -5.48
N ASN A 76 20.96 6.72 -6.43
CA ASN A 76 22.26 7.03 -7.02
C ASN A 76 22.15 7.92 -8.26
N GLU A 77 20.95 8.14 -8.77
CA GLU A 77 20.71 9.03 -9.90
C GLU A 77 20.77 10.50 -9.46
N ARG A 78 21.43 11.33 -10.26
CA ARG A 78 21.68 12.74 -9.94
C ARG A 78 20.44 13.60 -9.72
N TYR A 79 19.28 13.13 -10.15
CA TYR A 79 18.00 13.84 -10.06
C TYR A 79 17.16 13.41 -8.85
N THR A 80 17.62 12.40 -8.11
CA THR A 80 16.85 11.87 -6.99
C THR A 80 17.26 12.56 -5.68
N ILE A 81 16.27 13.07 -4.98
CA ILE A 81 16.40 13.49 -3.58
C ILE A 81 16.09 12.25 -2.73
N LYS A 82 17.11 11.69 -2.07
CA LYS A 82 17.02 10.41 -1.33
C LYS A 82 15.93 10.44 -0.26
N GLU A 83 15.82 11.57 0.43
CA GLU A 83 14.85 11.80 1.50
C GLU A 83 13.41 11.99 0.98
N LYS A 84 13.23 11.97 -0.35
CA LYS A 84 11.93 12.13 -1.02
C LYS A 84 11.61 10.97 -1.99
N LEU A 85 12.21 9.79 -1.78
CA LEU A 85 11.87 8.59 -2.53
C LEU A 85 10.67 7.90 -1.90
N TYR A 86 9.54 7.89 -2.59
CA TYR A 86 8.30 7.23 -2.17
C TYR A 86 7.98 6.02 -3.04
N VAL A 87 7.36 5.01 -2.46
CA VAL A 87 6.80 3.87 -3.18
C VAL A 87 5.27 3.98 -3.24
N ALA A 88 4.69 3.80 -4.41
CA ALA A 88 3.25 3.93 -4.64
C ALA A 88 2.64 2.65 -5.24
N GLY A 89 1.40 2.38 -4.90
CA GLY A 89 0.66 1.27 -5.49
C GLY A 89 -0.83 1.30 -5.22
N HIS A 90 -1.57 0.64 -6.09
CA HIS A 90 -3.01 0.48 -6.00
C HIS A 90 -3.37 -0.98 -5.75
N SER A 91 -4.41 -1.22 -4.93
CA SER A 91 -4.94 -2.56 -4.69
C SER A 91 -3.85 -3.50 -4.13
N ARG A 92 -3.57 -4.63 -4.79
CA ARG A 92 -2.46 -5.54 -4.45
C ARG A 92 -1.10 -4.84 -4.41
N LEU A 93 -0.87 -3.87 -5.28
CA LEU A 93 0.36 -3.08 -5.25
C LEU A 93 0.35 -2.02 -4.16
N GLY A 94 -0.81 -1.59 -3.65
CA GLY A 94 -0.93 -0.81 -2.42
C GLY A 94 -0.48 -1.62 -1.20
N LYS A 95 -0.88 -2.91 -1.11
CA LYS A 95 -0.36 -3.84 -0.10
C LYS A 95 1.17 -3.97 -0.22
N THR A 96 1.67 -4.08 -1.46
CA THR A 96 3.11 -4.16 -1.77
C THR A 96 3.85 -2.89 -1.37
N ALA A 97 3.30 -1.71 -1.65
CA ALA A 97 3.91 -0.42 -1.30
C ALA A 97 4.04 -0.24 0.21
N LEU A 98 2.98 -0.56 0.97
CA LEU A 98 3.03 -0.54 2.43
C LEU A 98 4.08 -1.51 2.98
N LEU A 99 4.11 -2.74 2.47
CA LEU A 99 5.09 -3.75 2.85
C LEU A 99 6.52 -3.30 2.53
N ALA A 100 6.75 -2.71 1.36
CA ALA A 100 8.06 -2.21 0.95
C ALA A 100 8.55 -1.09 1.88
N ALA A 101 7.71 -0.11 2.18
CA ALA A 101 8.05 0.96 3.11
C ALA A 101 8.30 0.44 4.53
N ALA A 102 7.49 -0.52 5.02
CA ALA A 102 7.67 -1.09 6.34
C ALA A 102 8.98 -1.90 6.47
N LYS A 103 9.42 -2.56 5.40
CA LYS A 103 10.62 -3.41 5.40
C LYS A 103 11.92 -2.69 5.04
N TYR A 104 11.85 -1.61 4.28
CA TYR A 104 13.04 -1.01 3.68
C TYR A 104 13.08 0.50 3.93
N ASP A 105 14.08 0.94 4.68
CA ASP A 105 14.26 2.33 5.10
C ASP A 105 14.71 3.26 3.96
N ILE A 106 14.91 2.72 2.76
CA ILE A 106 15.25 3.49 1.58
C ILE A 106 14.12 4.42 1.12
N PHE A 107 12.88 4.09 1.48
CA PHE A 107 11.71 4.89 1.14
C PHE A 107 11.42 5.92 2.22
N ALA A 108 11.22 7.16 1.84
CA ALA A 108 10.75 8.24 2.72
C ALA A 108 9.29 8.05 3.17
N GLY A 109 8.57 7.17 2.51
CA GLY A 109 7.20 6.81 2.84
C GLY A 109 6.53 6.04 1.71
N CYS A 110 5.23 5.83 1.83
CA CYS A 110 4.44 5.13 0.83
C CYS A 110 3.09 5.79 0.53
N MET A 111 2.62 5.55 -0.68
CA MET A 111 1.31 5.96 -1.18
C MET A 111 0.48 4.69 -1.41
N VAL A 112 -0.53 4.51 -0.59
CA VAL A 112 -1.31 3.26 -0.48
C VAL A 112 -2.72 3.54 -0.95
N ASN A 113 -3.07 3.05 -2.14
CA ASN A 113 -4.37 3.30 -2.74
C ASN A 113 -5.26 2.07 -2.71
N CYS A 114 -6.44 2.16 -2.10
CA CYS A 114 -7.48 1.12 -2.04
C CYS A 114 -6.90 -0.29 -1.74
N SER A 115 -6.04 -0.40 -0.73
CA SER A 115 -5.27 -1.62 -0.52
C SER A 115 -6.02 -2.72 0.25
N GLY A 116 -6.97 -2.36 1.08
CA GLY A 116 -7.86 -3.31 1.78
C GLY A 116 -7.15 -4.35 2.64
N CYS A 117 -7.72 -5.54 2.65
CA CYS A 117 -7.26 -6.70 3.44
C CYS A 117 -5.78 -7.02 3.19
N CYS A 118 -5.03 -7.30 4.26
CA CYS A 118 -3.58 -7.52 4.22
C CYS A 118 -2.78 -6.34 3.61
N GLY A 119 -3.40 -5.18 3.51
CA GLY A 119 -2.83 -3.89 3.16
C GLY A 119 -3.06 -2.89 4.29
N ALA A 120 -3.74 -1.79 4.01
CA ALA A 120 -4.02 -0.75 5.00
C ALA A 120 -5.27 -1.02 5.86
N ALA A 121 -6.04 -2.09 5.63
CA ALA A 121 -7.21 -2.42 6.43
C ALA A 121 -6.87 -3.32 7.60
N ILE A 122 -7.35 -2.99 8.80
CA ILE A 122 -7.30 -3.91 9.95
C ILE A 122 -8.04 -5.21 9.60
N SER A 123 -7.55 -6.35 10.10
CA SER A 123 -8.10 -7.66 9.71
C SER A 123 -9.29 -8.09 10.56
N ARG A 124 -9.35 -7.60 11.81
CA ARG A 124 -10.40 -7.93 12.77
C ARG A 124 -11.63 -7.06 12.56
N ASP A 125 -12.84 -7.66 12.72
CA ASP A 125 -14.14 -6.94 12.67
C ASP A 125 -14.36 -6.08 11.43
N LYS A 126 -13.75 -6.47 10.31
CA LYS A 126 -13.90 -5.77 9.03
C LYS A 126 -15.01 -6.36 8.16
N HIS A 127 -15.46 -5.55 7.21
CA HIS A 127 -16.32 -5.98 6.10
C HIS A 127 -15.48 -6.33 4.85
N GLY A 128 -16.12 -6.72 3.76
CA GLY A 128 -15.46 -6.98 2.47
C GLY A 128 -14.51 -8.18 2.50
N GLU A 129 -13.33 -8.02 1.90
CA GLU A 129 -12.35 -9.10 1.75
C GLU A 129 -11.73 -9.51 3.08
N THR A 130 -11.81 -10.80 3.43
CA THR A 130 -11.23 -11.38 4.65
C THR A 130 -9.93 -12.13 4.36
N ILE A 131 -9.18 -12.50 5.42
CA ILE A 131 -7.98 -13.35 5.27
C ILE A 131 -8.34 -14.68 4.61
N LYS A 132 -9.50 -15.27 4.93
CA LYS A 132 -9.96 -16.48 4.26
C LYS A 132 -10.11 -16.28 2.76
N VAL A 133 -10.85 -15.26 2.37
CA VAL A 133 -11.14 -15.01 0.95
C VAL A 133 -9.86 -14.72 0.17
N ILE A 134 -9.00 -13.83 0.66
CA ILE A 134 -7.78 -13.46 -0.05
C ILE A 134 -6.77 -14.62 -0.15
N THR A 135 -6.70 -15.47 0.88
CA THR A 135 -5.80 -16.63 0.85
C THR A 135 -6.36 -17.82 0.07
N ASP A 136 -7.68 -17.90 -0.15
CA ASP A 136 -8.29 -18.90 -1.03
C ASP A 136 -8.14 -18.51 -2.50
N VAL A 137 -8.29 -17.22 -2.83
CA VAL A 137 -8.22 -16.72 -4.22
C VAL A 137 -6.77 -16.48 -4.66
N PHE A 138 -5.93 -15.93 -3.78
CA PHE A 138 -4.55 -15.53 -4.07
C PHE A 138 -3.54 -16.15 -3.07
N PRO A 139 -3.52 -17.49 -2.88
CA PRO A 139 -2.63 -18.13 -1.92
C PRO A 139 -1.14 -17.86 -2.18
N PHE A 140 -0.79 -17.56 -3.42
CA PHE A 140 0.57 -17.27 -3.86
C PHE A 140 1.06 -15.87 -3.48
N TRP A 141 0.18 -14.95 -3.04
CA TRP A 141 0.62 -13.64 -2.56
C TRP A 141 1.32 -13.70 -1.22
N PHE A 142 1.04 -14.73 -0.43
CA PHE A 142 1.48 -14.88 0.96
C PHE A 142 2.43 -16.06 1.15
N THR A 143 3.06 -16.12 2.33
CA THR A 143 3.70 -17.36 2.78
C THR A 143 2.62 -18.46 2.92
N PRO A 144 2.91 -19.73 2.60
CA PRO A 144 1.91 -20.81 2.74
C PRO A 144 1.30 -20.89 4.15
N ASN A 145 2.11 -20.63 5.19
CA ASN A 145 1.70 -20.68 6.58
C ASN A 145 0.68 -19.58 6.97
N PHE A 146 0.55 -18.50 6.19
CA PHE A 146 -0.36 -17.39 6.52
C PHE A 146 -1.83 -17.82 6.51
N LYS A 147 -2.18 -18.79 5.67
CA LYS A 147 -3.55 -19.32 5.57
C LYS A 147 -4.09 -19.89 6.88
N LYS A 148 -3.23 -20.24 7.86
CA LYS A 148 -3.68 -20.74 9.18
C LYS A 148 -4.51 -19.72 9.96
N TYR A 149 -4.42 -18.44 9.60
CA TYR A 149 -5.17 -17.37 10.24
C TYR A 149 -6.54 -17.08 9.57
N ALA A 150 -6.87 -17.80 8.49
CA ALA A 150 -8.19 -17.70 7.85
C ALA A 150 -9.28 -18.05 8.87
N GLU A 151 -10.26 -17.17 9.06
CA GLU A 151 -11.33 -17.25 10.08
C GLU A 151 -10.81 -17.29 11.54
N LYS A 152 -9.56 -16.86 11.75
CA LYS A 152 -8.86 -16.86 13.04
C LYS A 152 -8.09 -15.57 13.28
N GLU A 153 -8.61 -14.47 12.78
CA GLU A 153 -7.96 -13.16 12.85
C GLU A 153 -7.64 -12.75 14.29
N TYR A 154 -8.46 -13.17 15.25
CA TYR A 154 -8.22 -12.92 16.69
C TYR A 154 -7.07 -13.75 17.28
N GLU A 155 -6.69 -14.87 16.64
CA GLU A 155 -5.54 -15.66 17.06
C GLU A 155 -4.20 -15.09 16.55
N MET A 156 -4.23 -14.11 15.63
CA MET A 156 -3.00 -13.46 15.15
C MET A 156 -2.36 -12.64 16.28
N PRO A 157 -1.03 -12.78 16.50
CA PRO A 157 -0.31 -11.94 17.47
C PRO A 157 -0.03 -10.54 16.94
N PHE A 158 -0.51 -10.18 15.75
CA PHE A 158 -0.36 -8.89 15.07
C PHE A 158 -1.63 -8.56 14.28
N ASP A 159 -1.73 -7.33 13.79
CA ASP A 159 -2.68 -6.94 12.75
C ASP A 159 -2.02 -5.86 11.87
N GLN A 160 -2.67 -5.41 10.82
CA GLN A 160 -2.08 -4.55 9.80
C GLN A 160 -1.62 -3.19 10.32
N HIS A 161 -2.19 -2.70 11.42
CA HIS A 161 -1.68 -1.48 12.07
C HIS A 161 -0.23 -1.62 12.56
N TYR A 162 0.26 -2.81 12.92
CA TYR A 162 1.68 -3.02 13.23
C TYR A 162 2.58 -2.88 12.00
N LEU A 163 2.10 -3.36 10.82
CA LEU A 163 2.83 -3.16 9.58
C LEU A 163 2.92 -1.67 9.23
N MET A 164 1.81 -0.94 9.36
CA MET A 164 1.76 0.50 9.12
C MET A 164 2.60 1.26 10.15
N ALA A 165 2.53 0.91 11.41
CA ALA A 165 3.34 1.47 12.49
C ALA A 165 4.85 1.29 12.26
N SER A 166 5.26 0.20 11.59
CA SER A 166 6.68 -0.06 11.25
C SER A 166 7.23 0.93 10.21
N VAL A 167 6.39 1.76 9.59
CA VAL A 167 6.84 2.84 8.70
C VAL A 167 7.30 4.07 9.49
N ALA A 168 6.79 4.26 10.71
CA ALA A 168 7.15 5.41 11.55
C ALA A 168 8.68 5.55 11.71
N PRO A 169 9.22 6.79 11.71
CA PRO A 169 8.55 8.10 11.67
C PRO A 169 8.20 8.60 10.26
N ARG A 170 8.40 7.77 9.22
CA ARG A 170 8.23 8.09 7.81
C ARG A 170 6.74 8.17 7.43
N LYS A 171 6.46 8.72 6.27
CA LYS A 171 5.10 9.08 5.86
C LYS A 171 4.30 7.93 5.27
N VAL A 172 3.00 7.90 5.57
CA VAL A 172 2.03 6.98 4.96
C VAL A 172 0.85 7.78 4.43
N PHE A 173 0.63 7.78 3.13
CA PHE A 173 -0.48 8.46 2.49
C PHE A 173 -1.48 7.42 1.96
N ILE A 174 -2.71 7.46 2.47
CA ILE A 174 -3.74 6.45 2.19
C ILE A 174 -4.88 7.11 1.45
N VAL A 175 -5.33 6.48 0.37
CA VAL A 175 -6.59 6.80 -0.27
C VAL A 175 -7.48 5.57 -0.24
N ALA A 176 -8.70 5.73 0.24
CA ALA A 176 -9.78 4.77 0.16
C ALA A 176 -10.93 5.34 -0.67
N ALA A 177 -11.72 4.48 -1.31
CA ALA A 177 -12.84 4.89 -2.14
C ALA A 177 -14.17 4.54 -1.47
N SER A 178 -15.13 5.46 -1.54
CA SER A 178 -16.41 5.39 -0.82
C SER A 178 -17.30 4.22 -1.23
N GLU A 179 -17.19 3.76 -2.47
CA GLU A 179 -17.96 2.64 -3.03
C GLU A 179 -17.12 1.35 -3.13
N ASP A 180 -15.96 1.31 -2.46
CA ASP A 180 -15.07 0.14 -2.43
C ASP A 180 -15.32 -0.69 -1.16
N ASP A 181 -16.50 -1.28 -1.07
CA ASP A 181 -16.89 -2.13 0.06
C ASP A 181 -15.93 -3.31 0.26
N TRP A 182 -15.29 -3.76 -0.83
CA TRP A 182 -14.36 -4.86 -0.80
C TRP A 182 -13.07 -4.53 -0.05
N ALA A 183 -12.54 -3.32 -0.24
CA ALA A 183 -11.35 -2.85 0.44
C ALA A 183 -11.63 -2.31 1.85
N ASP A 184 -12.90 -2.01 2.16
CA ASP A 184 -13.36 -1.56 3.47
C ASP A 184 -12.67 -0.25 3.94
N THR A 185 -13.26 0.87 3.57
CA THR A 185 -12.73 2.21 3.89
C THR A 185 -12.60 2.43 5.39
N ASP A 186 -13.59 1.98 6.17
CA ASP A 186 -13.61 2.15 7.63
C ASP A 186 -12.49 1.34 8.29
N ALA A 187 -12.26 0.10 7.85
CA ALA A 187 -11.17 -0.74 8.35
C ALA A 187 -9.79 -0.16 8.00
N GLN A 188 -9.64 0.51 6.85
CA GLN A 188 -8.41 1.22 6.50
C GLN A 188 -8.19 2.44 7.40
N TYR A 189 -9.25 3.19 7.70
CA TYR A 189 -9.18 4.33 8.61
C TYR A 189 -8.82 3.88 10.05
N LEU A 190 -9.48 2.86 10.57
CA LEU A 190 -9.20 2.28 11.90
C LEU A 190 -7.75 1.77 12.02
N CYS A 191 -7.23 1.18 10.94
CA CYS A 191 -5.83 0.74 10.89
C CYS A 191 -4.86 1.93 11.00
N ALA A 192 -5.12 3.01 10.27
CA ALA A 192 -4.32 4.23 10.31
C ALA A 192 -4.39 4.91 11.69
N GLU A 193 -5.56 4.91 12.30
CA GLU A 193 -5.77 5.40 13.66
C GLU A 193 -4.96 4.59 14.68
N ALA A 194 -5.06 3.26 14.65
CA ALA A 194 -4.32 2.38 15.55
C ALA A 194 -2.80 2.48 15.35
N ALA A 195 -2.33 2.62 14.10
CA ALA A 195 -0.91 2.81 13.80
C ALA A 195 -0.36 4.14 14.33
N SER A 196 -1.21 5.15 14.53
CA SER A 196 -0.82 6.48 15.01
C SER A 196 -0.22 6.48 16.41
N GLU A 197 -0.50 5.46 17.23
CA GLU A 197 0.11 5.33 18.56
C GLU A 197 1.64 5.21 18.47
N ALA A 198 2.18 4.52 17.44
CA ALA A 198 3.63 4.44 17.25
C ALA A 198 4.25 5.81 16.92
N TYR A 199 3.57 6.63 16.15
CA TYR A 199 4.01 8.00 15.85
C TYR A 199 3.98 8.88 17.09
N LYS A 200 2.94 8.75 17.90
CA LYS A 200 2.80 9.48 19.16
C LYS A 200 3.92 9.15 20.15
N GLU A 201 4.32 7.88 20.26
CA GLU A 201 5.47 7.47 21.08
C GLU A 201 6.79 8.12 20.61
N LEU A 202 6.87 8.50 19.34
CA LEU A 202 8.01 9.22 18.76
C LEU A 202 7.85 10.75 18.85
N GLY A 203 6.79 11.25 19.50
CA GLY A 203 6.49 12.68 19.61
C GLY A 203 5.91 13.31 18.34
N LEU A 204 5.38 12.50 17.43
CA LEU A 204 4.80 12.91 16.16
C LEU A 204 3.27 12.75 16.18
N ILE A 205 2.60 13.40 15.24
CA ILE A 205 1.19 13.18 14.97
C ILE A 205 1.10 12.15 13.83
N GLY A 206 0.52 10.98 14.09
CA GLY A 206 0.17 10.03 13.02
C GLY A 206 -0.99 10.56 12.19
N LEU A 207 -2.17 9.98 12.32
CA LEU A 207 -3.42 10.53 11.79
C LEU A 207 -3.96 11.57 12.78
N ASN A 208 -4.33 12.79 12.33
CA ASN A 208 -4.85 13.80 13.24
C ASN A 208 -6.20 13.38 13.85
N PRO A 209 -6.29 13.17 15.17
CA PRO A 209 -7.50 12.65 15.81
C PRO A 209 -8.67 13.64 15.83
N ALA A 210 -8.42 14.92 15.54
CA ALA A 210 -9.47 15.95 15.54
C ALA A 210 -10.38 15.88 14.29
N LYS A 211 -10.00 15.13 13.26
CA LYS A 211 -10.73 15.00 11.99
C LYS A 211 -11.40 13.63 11.85
N LYS A 212 -12.35 13.32 12.75
CA LYS A 212 -13.10 12.03 12.75
C LYS A 212 -14.60 12.23 12.78
N PRO A 213 -15.38 11.28 12.19
CA PRO A 213 -15.02 10.40 11.07
C PRO A 213 -14.87 11.21 9.78
N LEU A 214 -14.06 10.73 8.84
CA LEU A 214 -13.94 11.35 7.52
C LEU A 214 -15.15 11.01 6.66
N LYS A 215 -15.77 12.04 6.08
CA LYS A 215 -16.79 11.89 5.06
C LYS A 215 -16.16 11.80 3.68
N VAL A 216 -16.95 11.35 2.72
CA VAL A 216 -16.56 11.36 1.31
C VAL A 216 -16.12 12.77 0.88
N GLY A 217 -14.98 12.87 0.24
CA GLY A 217 -14.36 14.12 -0.16
C GLY A 217 -13.48 14.78 0.91
N GLU A 218 -13.52 14.30 2.17
CA GLU A 218 -12.71 14.87 3.24
C GLU A 218 -11.31 14.26 3.30
N LYS A 219 -10.35 15.09 3.68
CA LYS A 219 -8.93 14.75 3.84
C LYS A 219 -8.47 15.00 5.25
N ASN A 220 -7.57 14.16 5.73
CA ASN A 220 -6.81 14.35 6.95
C ASN A 220 -5.32 14.34 6.57
N THR A 221 -4.68 15.51 6.54
CA THR A 221 -3.32 15.71 6.03
C THR A 221 -2.37 16.33 7.06
N ASP A 222 -2.81 16.48 8.30
CA ASP A 222 -2.09 17.28 9.29
C ASP A 222 -1.04 16.47 10.08
N GLY A 223 -0.79 15.23 9.71
CA GLY A 223 0.17 14.34 10.39
C GLY A 223 1.04 13.54 9.41
N GLU A 224 1.84 12.65 9.98
CA GLU A 224 2.70 11.75 9.19
C GLU A 224 1.91 10.67 8.46
N ILE A 225 0.71 10.34 8.96
CA ILE A 225 -0.28 9.54 8.24
C ILE A 225 -1.33 10.49 7.67
N ALA A 226 -1.46 10.52 6.35
CA ALA A 226 -2.53 11.25 5.68
C ALA A 226 -3.57 10.29 5.12
N PHE A 227 -4.84 10.67 5.18
CA PHE A 227 -5.96 9.85 4.72
C PHE A 227 -6.95 10.67 3.91
N PHE A 228 -7.42 10.12 2.81
CA PHE A 228 -8.43 10.70 1.95
C PHE A 228 -9.52 9.68 1.62
N VAL A 229 -10.79 10.06 1.81
CA VAL A 229 -11.94 9.28 1.35
C VAL A 229 -12.41 9.85 0.02
N ARG A 230 -11.98 9.26 -1.08
CA ARG A 230 -12.38 9.65 -2.42
C ARG A 230 -13.79 9.12 -2.74
N ASP A 231 -14.57 9.86 -3.47
CA ASP A 231 -15.83 9.36 -4.02
C ASP A 231 -15.64 8.33 -5.12
N GLY A 232 -16.49 7.29 -5.17
CA GLY A 232 -16.55 6.27 -6.22
C GLY A 232 -15.90 4.94 -5.89
N VAL A 233 -15.65 4.17 -6.94
CA VAL A 233 -15.31 2.73 -6.91
C VAL A 233 -13.81 2.45 -6.77
N HIS A 234 -13.45 1.16 -6.69
CA HIS A 234 -12.08 0.64 -6.67
C HIS A 234 -11.30 1.01 -7.93
N PHE A 235 -10.58 2.10 -7.89
CA PHE A 235 -9.80 2.63 -9.02
C PHE A 235 -8.70 3.56 -8.54
N PHE A 236 -7.60 3.67 -9.30
CA PHE A 236 -6.53 4.64 -9.07
C PHE A 236 -6.73 5.85 -9.97
N SER A 237 -7.29 6.92 -9.43
CA SER A 237 -7.75 8.09 -10.18
C SER A 237 -6.74 9.24 -10.19
N ARG A 238 -6.99 10.23 -11.06
CA ARG A 238 -6.24 11.50 -11.03
C ARG A 238 -6.46 12.27 -9.71
N GLU A 239 -7.63 12.13 -9.11
CA GLU A 239 -7.95 12.75 -7.82
C GLU A 239 -7.08 12.18 -6.69
N ASP A 240 -6.82 10.86 -6.73
CA ASP A 240 -5.91 10.21 -5.79
C ASP A 240 -4.48 10.76 -5.94
N TRP A 241 -4.03 10.94 -7.18
CA TRP A 241 -2.73 11.53 -7.46
C TRP A 241 -2.65 13.01 -7.05
N ALA A 242 -3.72 13.78 -7.24
CA ALA A 242 -3.77 15.17 -6.78
C ALA A 242 -3.63 15.26 -5.26
N PHE A 243 -4.24 14.33 -4.51
CA PHE A 243 -4.04 14.22 -3.08
C PHE A 243 -2.58 13.89 -2.71
N TYR A 244 -1.95 12.95 -3.41
CA TYR A 244 -0.55 12.62 -3.15
C TYR A 244 0.40 13.79 -3.46
N ILE A 245 0.17 14.51 -4.55
CA ILE A 245 0.93 15.72 -4.90
C ILE A 245 0.78 16.77 -3.80
N GLU A 246 -0.44 17.00 -3.31
CA GLU A 246 -0.72 17.90 -2.19
C GLU A 246 0.08 17.49 -0.93
N CYS A 247 0.05 16.20 -0.56
CA CYS A 247 0.81 15.70 0.58
C CYS A 247 2.32 15.90 0.42
N LEU A 248 2.86 15.63 -0.78
CA LEU A 248 4.30 15.80 -1.06
C LEU A 248 4.74 17.27 -1.07
N SER A 249 3.84 18.19 -1.46
CA SER A 249 4.15 19.63 -1.53
C SER A 249 4.15 20.30 -0.16
N ASN A 250 3.43 19.75 0.80
CA ASN A 250 3.30 20.29 2.16
C ASN A 250 4.43 19.81 3.09
N HIS A 251 5.33 18.96 2.59
CA HIS A 251 6.42 18.31 3.32
C HIS A 251 7.72 18.30 2.52
#